data_d0bec9d0b4c0f98604090e0e03ca8379
#
_entry.id   d0bec9d0b4c0f98604090e0e03ca8379
#
_cell.length_a   1.000
_cell.length_b   1.000
_cell.length_c   1.000
_cell.angle_alpha   90.00
_cell.angle_beta   90.00
_cell.angle_gamma   90.00
#
_symmetry.space_group_name_H-M   'P 1'
#
loop_
_entity.id
_entity.type
_entity.pdbx_description
1 polymer ?
#
loop_
_entity_poly.entity_id
_entity_poly.type
_entity_poly.pdbx_seq_one_letter_code
_entity_poly.pdbx_strand_id
1 'polypeptide(L)'
;MRAIETYKTIKTGLFQDETLFLYCYIAHNGLKYETTGATLDICRKSRDIWLSHLSASFTGHRQVISCRQTAERVKDAIRYCYKNGIRFFYAGGAVGFDTIAAEAVLSLKEELTDIVLIIVVPFPGQDKYFKMENKKRYMNIFNRADEVVTVSGSFSNIAYLKRNDYMISHSCQLIAYWDGKSLGGTSYTVRKALDKKLPIYNLYKNRL
;
A
#
# COMPACT_ATOMS: atom_id res chain seq x y z
N MET A 1 13.01 5.07 -9.37
CA MET A 1 14.28 4.93 -8.58
C MET A 1 14.06 3.84 -7.55
N ARG A 2 15.06 3.10 -7.12
CA ARG A 2 14.91 2.20 -5.96
C ARG A 2 15.05 3.00 -4.66
N ALA A 3 14.33 2.60 -3.61
CA ALA A 3 14.52 3.18 -2.29
C ALA A 3 15.94 2.88 -1.77
N ILE A 4 16.52 3.84 -1.06
CA ILE A 4 17.89 3.78 -0.55
C ILE A 4 17.85 4.02 0.95
N GLU A 5 18.53 3.15 1.69
CA GLU A 5 18.75 3.28 3.14
C GLU A 5 20.24 3.46 3.41
N THR A 6 20.59 4.47 4.17
CA THR A 6 21.98 4.71 4.63
C THR A 6 21.98 5.11 6.11
N TYR A 7 23.06 4.80 6.80
CA TYR A 7 23.25 5.24 8.18
C TYR A 7 24.72 5.41 8.53
N LYS A 8 24.98 6.22 9.55
CA LYS A 8 26.28 6.36 10.20
C LYS A 8 26.08 6.21 11.71
N THR A 9 27.10 5.70 12.39
CA THR A 9 27.10 5.65 13.86
C THR A 9 27.98 6.76 14.41
N ILE A 10 27.55 7.39 15.48
CA ILE A 10 28.34 8.35 16.26
C ILE A 10 28.37 7.92 17.71
N LYS A 11 29.48 8.18 18.38
CA LYS A 11 29.63 8.00 19.81
C LYS A 11 29.23 9.29 20.52
N THR A 12 28.42 9.19 21.55
CA THR A 12 27.89 10.32 22.35
C THR A 12 28.02 10.01 23.83
N GLY A 13 27.70 11.00 24.66
CA GLY A 13 27.86 10.91 26.11
C GLY A 13 29.23 11.40 26.60
N LEU A 14 29.32 11.69 27.90
CA LEU A 14 30.54 12.21 28.53
C LEU A 14 31.75 11.28 28.39
N PHE A 15 31.52 9.95 28.30
CA PHE A 15 32.57 8.93 28.12
C PHE A 15 32.51 8.28 26.73
N GLN A 16 31.71 8.81 25.79
CA GLN A 16 31.47 8.24 24.45
C GLN A 16 30.97 6.77 24.45
N ASP A 17 30.26 6.38 25.51
CA ASP A 17 29.75 5.01 25.69
C ASP A 17 28.43 4.75 24.95
N GLU A 18 27.71 5.83 24.63
CA GLU A 18 26.44 5.73 23.89
C GLU A 18 26.69 5.76 22.40
N THR A 19 25.99 4.88 21.67
CA THR A 19 26.03 4.84 20.20
C THR A 19 24.68 5.32 19.66
N LEU A 20 24.70 6.34 18.79
CA LEU A 20 23.56 6.80 18.04
C LEU A 20 23.72 6.50 16.55
N PHE A 21 22.62 6.14 15.91
CA PHE A 21 22.53 5.96 14.47
C PHE A 21 21.96 7.24 13.86
N LEU A 22 22.72 7.84 12.94
CA LEU A 22 22.23 8.88 12.04
C LEU A 22 21.68 8.16 10.81
N TYR A 23 20.38 8.15 10.65
CA TYR A 23 19.68 7.36 9.64
C TYR A 23 19.10 8.28 8.56
N CYS A 24 19.28 7.90 7.31
CA CYS A 24 18.70 8.55 6.15
C CYS A 24 18.04 7.51 5.24
N TYR A 25 16.83 7.80 4.81
CA TYR A 25 16.06 7.02 3.86
C TYR A 25 15.57 7.91 2.72
N ILE A 26 15.78 7.44 1.49
CA ILE A 26 15.26 8.08 0.27
C ILE A 26 14.26 7.09 -0.35
N ALA A 27 13.00 7.49 -0.41
CA ALA A 27 11.93 6.68 -0.96
C ALA A 27 11.99 6.58 -2.50
N HIS A 28 11.21 5.69 -3.10
CA HIS A 28 11.13 5.45 -4.55
C HIS A 28 10.87 6.71 -5.38
N ASN A 29 10.16 7.68 -4.82
CA ASN A 29 9.83 8.97 -5.43
C ASN A 29 10.79 10.11 -5.08
N GLY A 30 11.90 9.81 -4.39
CA GLY A 30 12.90 10.78 -3.99
C GLY A 30 12.60 11.51 -2.67
N LEU A 31 11.46 11.26 -2.02
CA LEU A 31 11.19 11.83 -0.69
C LEU A 31 12.23 11.35 0.31
N LYS A 32 12.79 12.28 1.06
CA LYS A 32 13.85 12.03 2.04
C LYS A 32 13.28 12.05 3.45
N TYR A 33 13.72 11.08 4.26
CA TYR A 33 13.45 10.99 5.68
C TYR A 33 14.75 10.83 6.45
N GLU A 34 14.95 11.61 7.48
CA GLU A 34 16.12 11.55 8.36
C GLU A 34 15.69 11.47 9.81
N THR A 35 16.38 10.65 10.59
CA THR A 35 16.15 10.50 12.02
C THR A 35 17.41 10.03 12.73
N THR A 36 17.39 10.09 14.05
CA THR A 36 18.41 9.50 14.92
C THR A 36 17.77 8.51 15.88
N GLY A 37 18.50 7.51 16.29
CA GLY A 37 18.02 6.53 17.26
C GLY A 37 19.14 5.71 17.88
N ALA A 38 18.88 5.14 19.05
CA ALA A 38 19.82 4.27 19.74
C ALA A 38 20.07 2.94 19.00
N THR A 39 19.15 2.51 18.14
CA THR A 39 19.30 1.33 17.30
C THR A 39 18.76 1.59 15.90
N LEU A 40 19.26 0.84 14.92
CA LEU A 40 18.76 0.90 13.55
C LEU A 40 17.28 0.52 13.45
N ASP A 41 16.81 -0.41 14.29
CA ASP A 41 15.40 -0.81 14.32
C ASP A 41 14.47 0.31 14.80
N ILE A 42 14.92 1.16 15.75
CA ILE A 42 14.18 2.35 16.16
C ILE A 42 14.05 3.32 14.98
N CYS A 43 15.13 3.56 14.26
CA CYS A 43 15.14 4.44 13.09
C CYS A 43 14.20 3.90 11.99
N ARG A 44 14.23 2.59 11.71
CA ARG A 44 13.36 1.93 10.73
C ARG A 44 11.89 2.00 11.12
N LYS A 45 11.55 1.75 12.39
CA LYS A 45 10.18 1.91 12.89
C LYS A 45 9.67 3.34 12.73
N SER A 46 10.51 4.32 13.01
CA SER A 46 10.17 5.73 12.83
C SER A 46 9.94 6.08 11.35
N ARG A 47 10.78 5.57 10.43
CA ARG A 47 10.58 5.65 8.99
C ARG A 47 9.25 5.03 8.57
N ASP A 48 8.92 3.83 9.06
CA ASP A 48 7.69 3.12 8.68
C ASP A 48 6.44 3.88 9.15
N ILE A 49 6.49 4.51 10.30
CA ILE A 49 5.45 5.42 10.77
C ILE A 49 5.32 6.63 9.83
N TRP A 50 6.44 7.27 9.47
CA TRP A 50 6.44 8.38 8.51
C TRP A 50 5.85 7.97 7.16
N LEU A 51 6.27 6.84 6.58
CA LEU A 51 5.72 6.31 5.33
C LEU A 51 4.22 6.04 5.44
N SER A 52 3.75 5.49 6.56
CA SER A 52 2.34 5.19 6.75
C SER A 52 1.45 6.44 6.69
N HIS A 53 1.93 7.58 7.17
CA HIS A 53 1.22 8.87 7.09
C HIS A 53 1.13 9.44 5.65
N LEU A 54 1.94 8.94 4.74
CA LEU A 54 1.94 9.32 3.32
C LEU A 54 1.29 8.25 2.43
N SER A 55 0.60 7.28 3.03
CA SER A 55 0.13 6.08 2.33
C SER A 55 -1.37 5.87 2.42
N ALA A 56 -1.94 5.37 1.33
CA ALA A 56 -3.30 4.83 1.27
C ALA A 56 -3.30 3.39 0.76
N SER A 57 -4.26 2.58 1.19
CA SER A 57 -4.44 1.22 0.70
C SER A 57 -5.79 1.04 0.02
N PHE A 58 -5.87 0.03 -0.86
CA PHE A 58 -7.09 -0.34 -1.56
C PHE A 58 -7.66 -1.65 -1.02
N THR A 59 -8.98 -1.75 -0.99
CA THR A 59 -9.70 -3.01 -0.77
C THR A 59 -11.01 -3.02 -1.51
N GLY A 60 -11.43 -4.16 -2.04
CA GLY A 60 -12.74 -4.23 -2.69
C GLY A 60 -13.11 -5.61 -3.20
N HIS A 61 -14.34 -5.69 -3.70
CA HIS A 61 -14.89 -6.93 -4.22
C HIS A 61 -14.18 -7.40 -5.50
N ARG A 62 -14.14 -8.72 -5.71
CA ARG A 62 -13.64 -9.32 -6.95
C ARG A 62 -14.55 -9.05 -8.16
N GLN A 63 -15.84 -8.85 -7.91
CA GLN A 63 -16.81 -8.45 -8.93
C GLN A 63 -17.09 -6.96 -8.81
N VAL A 64 -16.85 -6.21 -9.86
CA VAL A 64 -17.02 -4.75 -9.90
C VAL A 64 -18.08 -4.41 -10.94
N ILE A 65 -19.11 -3.69 -10.49
CA ILE A 65 -20.17 -3.18 -11.36
C ILE A 65 -19.64 -1.92 -12.05
N SER A 66 -19.89 -1.80 -13.37
CA SER A 66 -19.48 -0.61 -14.14
C SER A 66 -18.00 -0.28 -14.01
N CYS A 67 -17.12 -1.20 -14.40
CA CYS A 67 -15.66 -1.08 -14.24
C CYS A 67 -15.11 0.28 -14.72
N ARG A 68 -15.59 0.84 -15.84
CA ARG A 68 -15.15 2.14 -16.36
C ARG A 68 -15.47 3.29 -15.36
N GLN A 69 -16.71 3.37 -14.87
CA GLN A 69 -17.10 4.40 -13.89
C GLN A 69 -16.36 4.22 -12.57
N THR A 70 -16.13 2.98 -12.15
CA THR A 70 -15.37 2.69 -10.94
C THR A 70 -13.92 3.13 -11.10
N ALA A 71 -13.30 2.90 -12.26
CA ALA A 71 -11.93 3.36 -12.55
C ALA A 71 -11.81 4.89 -12.45
N GLU A 72 -12.76 5.64 -13.01
CA GLU A 72 -12.74 7.12 -12.89
C GLU A 72 -12.90 7.57 -11.44
N ARG A 73 -13.81 6.97 -10.67
CA ARG A 73 -13.93 7.27 -9.23
C ARG A 73 -12.66 6.96 -8.43
N VAL A 74 -11.98 5.87 -8.79
CA VAL A 74 -10.68 5.55 -8.16
C VAL A 74 -9.65 6.61 -8.49
N LYS A 75 -9.56 7.07 -9.75
CA LYS A 75 -8.65 8.16 -10.13
C LYS A 75 -8.95 9.44 -9.36
N ASP A 76 -10.22 9.80 -9.21
CA ASP A 76 -10.62 10.99 -8.43
C ASP A 76 -10.25 10.84 -6.95
N ALA A 77 -10.44 9.64 -6.37
CA ALA A 77 -10.02 9.36 -5.00
C ALA A 77 -8.48 9.45 -4.84
N ILE A 78 -7.71 8.95 -5.83
CA ILE A 78 -6.25 9.07 -5.82
C ILE A 78 -5.82 10.54 -5.89
N ARG A 79 -6.43 11.35 -6.78
CA ARG A 79 -6.15 12.79 -6.87
C ARG A 79 -6.49 13.52 -5.57
N TYR A 80 -7.61 13.16 -4.94
CA TYR A 80 -7.97 13.71 -3.62
C TYR A 80 -6.93 13.34 -2.56
N CYS A 81 -6.53 12.07 -2.47
CA CYS A 81 -5.47 11.61 -1.58
C CYS A 81 -4.16 12.36 -1.84
N TYR A 82 -3.78 12.51 -3.11
CA TYR A 82 -2.57 13.23 -3.52
C TYR A 82 -2.56 14.68 -3.03
N LYS A 83 -3.69 15.39 -3.18
CA LYS A 83 -3.85 16.77 -2.67
C LYS A 83 -3.70 16.84 -1.15
N ASN A 84 -4.00 15.75 -0.44
CA ASN A 84 -3.84 15.63 1.02
C ASN A 84 -2.50 15.01 1.43
N GLY A 85 -1.50 14.98 0.57
CA GLY A 85 -0.13 14.56 0.89
C GLY A 85 0.15 13.07 0.71
N ILE A 86 -0.81 12.24 0.33
CA ILE A 86 -0.58 10.82 0.06
C ILE A 86 0.24 10.66 -1.23
N ARG A 87 1.25 9.79 -1.16
CA ARG A 87 2.15 9.49 -2.27
C ARG A 87 2.28 7.99 -2.55
N PHE A 88 2.05 7.15 -1.56
CA PHE A 88 2.22 5.70 -1.64
C PHE A 88 0.86 5.02 -1.64
N PHE A 89 0.62 4.13 -2.62
CA PHE A 89 -0.64 3.43 -2.80
C PHE A 89 -0.42 1.92 -2.78
N TYR A 90 -0.98 1.24 -1.78
CA TYR A 90 -0.88 -0.19 -1.59
C TYR A 90 -2.06 -0.92 -2.22
N ALA A 91 -1.79 -1.86 -3.14
CA ALA A 91 -2.80 -2.73 -3.74
C ALA A 91 -2.44 -4.21 -3.56
N GLY A 92 -3.44 -5.04 -3.31
CA GLY A 92 -3.22 -6.46 -3.01
C GLY A 92 -3.04 -7.37 -4.23
N GLY A 93 -3.14 -6.83 -5.44
CA GLY A 93 -3.01 -7.59 -6.68
C GLY A 93 -4.09 -8.65 -6.89
N ALA A 94 -5.22 -8.59 -6.18
CA ALA A 94 -6.34 -9.49 -6.41
C ALA A 94 -7.14 -9.08 -7.65
N VAL A 95 -7.89 -10.04 -8.23
CA VAL A 95 -8.81 -9.77 -9.33
C VAL A 95 -9.93 -8.82 -8.88
N GLY A 96 -10.41 -7.96 -9.77
CA GLY A 96 -11.51 -7.03 -9.53
C GLY A 96 -11.05 -5.65 -9.11
N PHE A 97 -11.51 -5.16 -7.96
CA PHE A 97 -11.24 -3.78 -7.56
C PHE A 97 -9.74 -3.49 -7.39
N ASP A 98 -8.96 -4.40 -6.79
CA ASP A 98 -7.51 -4.23 -6.63
C ASP A 98 -6.80 -4.02 -7.98
N THR A 99 -7.20 -4.78 -9.01
CA THR A 99 -6.67 -4.63 -10.39
C THR A 99 -7.01 -3.24 -10.95
N ILE A 100 -8.28 -2.81 -10.82
CA ILE A 100 -8.73 -1.50 -11.30
C ILE A 100 -7.98 -0.37 -10.59
N ALA A 101 -7.81 -0.50 -9.27
CA ALA A 101 -7.12 0.48 -8.45
C ALA A 101 -5.63 0.61 -8.84
N ALA A 102 -4.94 -0.52 -8.98
CA ALA A 102 -3.54 -0.52 -9.39
C ALA A 102 -3.34 0.08 -10.80
N GLU A 103 -4.20 -0.28 -11.76
CA GLU A 103 -4.19 0.30 -13.11
C GLU A 103 -4.47 1.81 -13.09
N ALA A 104 -5.38 2.29 -12.22
CA ALA A 104 -5.65 3.70 -12.04
C ALA A 104 -4.42 4.46 -11.51
N VAL A 105 -3.70 3.92 -10.50
CA VAL A 105 -2.44 4.50 -10.03
C VAL A 105 -1.43 4.57 -11.18
N LEU A 106 -1.21 3.47 -11.91
CA LEU A 106 -0.27 3.43 -13.03
C LEU A 106 -0.63 4.44 -14.14
N SER A 107 -1.93 4.64 -14.41
CA SER A 107 -2.39 5.61 -15.42
C SER A 107 -2.20 7.06 -14.99
N LEU A 108 -2.19 7.34 -13.69
CA LEU A 108 -2.01 8.68 -13.16
C LEU A 108 -0.53 9.09 -12.98
N LYS A 109 0.42 8.18 -13.16
CA LYS A 109 1.86 8.50 -13.01
C LYS A 109 2.37 9.54 -14.00
N GLU A 110 1.72 9.72 -15.15
CA GLU A 110 2.06 10.79 -16.10
C GLU A 110 1.62 12.17 -15.59
N GLU A 111 0.50 12.22 -14.84
CA GLU A 111 -0.04 13.43 -14.23
C GLU A 111 0.59 13.71 -12.84
N LEU A 112 0.76 12.65 -12.05
CA LEU A 112 1.24 12.67 -10.67
C LEU A 112 2.57 11.90 -10.61
N THR A 113 3.66 12.57 -10.96
CA THR A 113 4.96 11.91 -11.23
C THR A 113 5.65 11.32 -10.00
N ASP A 114 5.23 11.73 -8.79
CA ASP A 114 5.80 11.30 -7.51
C ASP A 114 4.93 10.29 -6.74
N ILE A 115 3.86 9.75 -7.36
CA ILE A 115 3.10 8.65 -6.76
C ILE A 115 3.79 7.31 -6.95
N VAL A 116 3.69 6.45 -5.95
CA VAL A 116 4.32 5.13 -5.87
C VAL A 116 3.25 4.06 -5.76
N LEU A 117 3.28 3.05 -6.62
CA LEU A 117 2.46 1.85 -6.53
C LEU A 117 3.22 0.73 -5.87
N ILE A 118 2.72 0.23 -4.76
CA ILE A 118 3.26 -0.92 -4.03
C ILE A 118 2.26 -2.08 -4.13
N ILE A 119 2.69 -3.19 -4.73
CA ILE A 119 1.88 -4.41 -4.79
C ILE A 119 2.24 -5.30 -3.61
N VAL A 120 1.27 -5.62 -2.79
CA VAL A 120 1.45 -6.53 -1.64
C VAL A 120 0.84 -7.87 -1.98
N VAL A 121 1.67 -8.88 -2.20
CA VAL A 121 1.21 -10.25 -2.51
C VAL A 121 1.18 -11.12 -1.26
N PRO A 122 0.14 -11.95 -1.09
CA PRO A 122 0.03 -12.82 0.08
C PRO A 122 1.10 -13.91 0.09
N PHE A 123 1.46 -14.44 -1.08
CA PHE A 123 2.48 -15.49 -1.28
C PHE A 123 2.86 -15.55 -2.78
N PRO A 124 4.04 -16.11 -3.13
CA PRO A 124 4.46 -16.28 -4.52
C PRO A 124 3.47 -17.17 -5.29
N GLY A 125 3.08 -16.73 -6.50
CA GLY A 125 2.18 -17.49 -7.36
C GLY A 125 0.69 -17.37 -7.03
N GLN A 126 0.26 -16.29 -6.35
CA GLN A 126 -1.17 -16.03 -6.14
C GLN A 126 -1.99 -15.99 -7.44
N ASP A 127 -1.35 -15.70 -8.56
CA ASP A 127 -1.95 -15.63 -9.90
C ASP A 127 -2.12 -16.99 -10.59
N LYS A 128 -1.66 -18.10 -9.97
CA LYS A 128 -1.65 -19.45 -10.55
C LYS A 128 -3.01 -19.85 -11.14
N TYR A 129 -4.08 -19.48 -10.47
CA TYR A 129 -5.45 -19.85 -10.87
C TYR A 129 -6.24 -18.69 -11.47
N PHE A 130 -5.58 -17.60 -11.85
CA PHE A 130 -6.25 -16.51 -12.55
C PHE A 130 -6.59 -16.93 -13.99
N LYS A 131 -7.76 -16.50 -14.49
CA LYS A 131 -8.07 -16.60 -15.92
C LYS A 131 -7.01 -15.83 -16.72
N MET A 132 -6.74 -16.26 -17.95
CA MET A 132 -5.67 -15.73 -18.80
C MET A 132 -5.68 -14.20 -18.89
N GLU A 133 -6.86 -13.60 -19.08
CA GLU A 133 -7.02 -12.14 -19.16
C GLU A 133 -6.59 -11.44 -17.85
N ASN A 134 -7.06 -11.93 -16.70
CA ASN A 134 -6.69 -11.39 -15.38
C ASN A 134 -5.20 -11.59 -15.09
N LYS A 135 -4.64 -12.71 -15.53
CA LYS A 135 -3.21 -13.00 -15.39
C LYS A 135 -2.36 -12.01 -16.20
N LYS A 136 -2.75 -11.69 -17.44
CA LYS A 136 -2.07 -10.67 -18.26
C LYS A 136 -2.09 -9.30 -17.58
N ARG A 137 -3.25 -8.87 -17.05
CA ARG A 137 -3.38 -7.61 -16.32
C ARG A 137 -2.52 -7.61 -15.05
N TYR A 138 -2.57 -8.68 -14.26
CA TYR A 138 -1.75 -8.84 -13.07
C TYR A 138 -0.26 -8.72 -13.38
N MET A 139 0.25 -9.44 -14.40
CA MET A 139 1.67 -9.39 -14.78
C MET A 139 2.08 -8.00 -15.28
N ASN A 140 1.21 -7.30 -16.04
CA ASN A 140 1.48 -5.93 -16.46
C ASN A 140 1.59 -4.98 -15.25
N ILE A 141 0.70 -5.10 -14.27
CA ILE A 141 0.74 -4.31 -13.04
C ILE A 141 2.00 -4.65 -12.24
N PHE A 142 2.28 -5.95 -12.04
CA PHE A 142 3.42 -6.44 -11.27
C PHE A 142 4.75 -5.91 -11.82
N ASN A 143 4.93 -5.93 -13.15
CA ASN A 143 6.15 -5.48 -13.81
C ASN A 143 6.31 -3.93 -13.82
N ARG A 144 5.22 -3.19 -13.65
CA ARG A 144 5.21 -1.71 -13.65
C ARG A 144 5.09 -1.10 -12.26
N ALA A 145 4.85 -1.93 -11.24
CA ALA A 145 4.86 -1.47 -9.85
C ALA A 145 6.26 -0.98 -9.44
N ASP A 146 6.31 -0.01 -8.56
CA ASP A 146 7.58 0.51 -8.03
C ASP A 146 8.20 -0.45 -7.02
N GLU A 147 7.33 -1.16 -6.29
CA GLU A 147 7.73 -2.15 -5.30
C GLU A 147 6.73 -3.31 -5.24
N VAL A 148 7.26 -4.50 -4.95
CA VAL A 148 6.45 -5.69 -4.66
C VAL A 148 6.88 -6.27 -3.32
N VAL A 149 5.92 -6.35 -2.39
CA VAL A 149 6.12 -6.91 -1.06
C VAL A 149 5.43 -8.26 -0.96
N THR A 150 6.12 -9.28 -0.51
CA THR A 150 5.56 -10.62 -0.25
C THR A 150 5.47 -10.87 1.25
N VAL A 151 4.25 -11.11 1.77
CA VAL A 151 4.03 -11.21 3.23
C VAL A 151 4.15 -12.63 3.79
N SER A 152 4.07 -13.65 2.94
CA SER A 152 4.25 -15.06 3.33
C SER A 152 5.04 -15.82 2.26
N GLY A 153 5.90 -16.73 2.68
CA GLY A 153 6.71 -17.52 1.73
C GLY A 153 5.92 -18.58 0.96
N SER A 154 4.73 -18.97 1.46
CA SER A 154 3.89 -20.01 0.86
C SER A 154 2.40 -19.74 1.08
N PHE A 155 1.58 -20.48 0.35
CA PHE A 155 0.13 -20.45 0.54
C PHE A 155 -0.27 -20.92 1.95
N SER A 156 -1.21 -20.18 2.55
CA SER A 156 -1.97 -20.59 3.71
C SER A 156 -3.32 -19.89 3.72
N ASN A 157 -4.30 -20.45 4.43
CA ASN A 157 -5.65 -19.86 4.51
C ASN A 157 -5.65 -18.44 5.10
N ILE A 158 -4.66 -18.12 5.94
CA ILE A 158 -4.52 -16.80 6.56
C ILE A 158 -3.60 -15.84 5.79
N ALA A 159 -2.91 -16.27 4.71
CA ALA A 159 -1.96 -15.44 3.98
C ALA A 159 -2.63 -14.19 3.39
N TYR A 160 -3.87 -14.32 2.90
CA TYR A 160 -4.65 -13.17 2.40
C TYR A 160 -5.02 -12.18 3.52
N LEU A 161 -5.30 -12.67 4.72
CA LEU A 161 -5.59 -11.81 5.88
C LEU A 161 -4.32 -11.10 6.35
N LYS A 162 -3.19 -11.81 6.42
CA LYS A 162 -1.88 -11.20 6.72
C LYS A 162 -1.54 -10.08 5.74
N ARG A 163 -1.79 -10.29 4.44
CA ARG A 163 -1.60 -9.27 3.41
C ARG A 163 -2.46 -8.04 3.68
N ASN A 164 -3.74 -8.24 3.99
CA ASN A 164 -4.66 -7.14 4.29
C ASN A 164 -4.23 -6.39 5.57
N ASP A 165 -3.82 -7.12 6.61
CA ASP A 165 -3.30 -6.53 7.85
C ASP A 165 -2.04 -5.70 7.59
N TYR A 166 -1.13 -6.21 6.74
CA TYR A 166 0.06 -5.47 6.31
C TYR A 166 -0.32 -4.14 5.65
N MET A 167 -1.22 -4.16 4.66
CA MET A 167 -1.65 -2.95 3.95
C MET A 167 -2.27 -1.93 4.90
N ILE A 168 -3.15 -2.35 5.80
CA ILE A 168 -3.79 -1.49 6.80
C ILE A 168 -2.78 -0.97 7.83
N SER A 169 -1.74 -1.75 8.19
CA SER A 169 -0.72 -1.29 9.12
C SER A 169 0.22 -0.22 8.54
N HIS A 170 0.35 -0.19 7.22
CA HIS A 170 1.23 0.74 6.50
C HIS A 170 0.48 1.89 5.81
N SER A 171 -0.77 2.16 6.20
CA SER A 171 -1.56 3.22 5.58
C SER A 171 -2.29 4.06 6.63
N CYS A 172 -2.50 5.33 6.32
CA CYS A 172 -3.32 6.24 7.11
C CYS A 172 -4.73 6.43 6.51
N GLN A 173 -5.02 5.86 5.35
CA GLN A 173 -6.31 5.97 4.68
C GLN A 173 -6.64 4.70 3.90
N LEU A 174 -7.93 4.34 3.83
CA LEU A 174 -8.45 3.23 3.03
C LEU A 174 -9.38 3.72 1.93
N ILE A 175 -9.11 3.31 0.69
CA ILE A 175 -10.02 3.48 -0.45
C ILE A 175 -10.69 2.11 -0.69
N ALA A 176 -11.99 2.04 -0.49
CA ALA A 176 -12.75 0.80 -0.49
C ALA A 176 -13.78 0.75 -1.64
N TYR A 177 -14.06 -0.44 -2.13
CA TYR A 177 -15.24 -0.76 -2.95
C TYR A 177 -16.01 -1.88 -2.25
N TRP A 178 -16.89 -1.48 -1.31
CA TRP A 178 -17.58 -2.38 -0.39
C TRP A 178 -19.08 -2.10 -0.31
N ASP A 179 -19.87 -3.15 -0.48
CA ASP A 179 -21.35 -3.11 -0.54
C ASP A 179 -22.03 -3.07 0.83
N GLY A 180 -21.28 -2.97 1.91
CA GLY A 180 -21.81 -2.94 3.28
C GLY A 180 -22.03 -4.34 3.90
N LYS A 181 -21.89 -5.42 3.13
CA LYS A 181 -22.11 -6.78 3.66
C LYS A 181 -20.99 -7.22 4.58
N SER A 182 -21.35 -8.00 5.60
CA SER A 182 -20.47 -8.36 6.71
C SER A 182 -19.50 -9.52 6.42
N LEU A 183 -19.51 -10.11 5.23
CA LEU A 183 -18.73 -11.31 4.89
C LEU A 183 -17.60 -11.05 3.90
N GLY A 184 -16.51 -11.82 4.02
CA GLY A 184 -15.38 -11.85 3.09
C GLY A 184 -14.21 -10.92 3.43
N GLY A 185 -13.17 -11.00 2.60
CA GLY A 185 -11.90 -10.29 2.83
C GLY A 185 -12.02 -8.77 2.79
N THR A 186 -12.92 -8.23 1.95
CA THR A 186 -13.18 -6.77 1.89
C THR A 186 -13.77 -6.27 3.20
N SER A 187 -14.79 -6.97 3.73
CA SER A 187 -15.41 -6.64 5.02
C SER A 187 -14.41 -6.75 6.18
N TYR A 188 -13.55 -7.78 6.17
CA TYR A 188 -12.47 -7.91 7.15
C TYR A 188 -11.56 -6.68 7.14
N THR A 189 -11.10 -6.28 5.96
CA THR A 189 -10.19 -5.13 5.80
C THR A 189 -10.85 -3.81 6.25
N VAL A 190 -12.11 -3.62 5.88
CA VAL A 190 -12.88 -2.42 6.30
C VAL A 190 -13.04 -2.38 7.82
N ARG A 191 -13.37 -3.50 8.47
CA ARG A 191 -13.45 -3.56 9.95
C ARG A 191 -12.10 -3.24 10.61
N LYS A 192 -11.01 -3.81 10.10
CA LYS A 192 -9.66 -3.49 10.61
C LYS A 192 -9.30 -2.01 10.46
N ALA A 193 -9.70 -1.38 9.37
CA ALA A 193 -9.52 0.06 9.18
C ALA A 193 -10.36 0.87 10.19
N LEU A 194 -11.61 0.49 10.44
CA LEU A 194 -12.47 1.11 11.45
C LEU A 194 -11.88 0.97 12.87
N ASP A 195 -11.40 -0.23 13.23
CA ASP A 195 -10.75 -0.48 14.52
C ASP A 195 -9.52 0.44 14.74
N LYS A 196 -8.78 0.71 13.64
CA LYS A 196 -7.65 1.65 13.64
C LYS A 196 -8.06 3.12 13.46
N LYS A 197 -9.36 3.41 13.34
CA LYS A 197 -9.89 4.76 13.09
C LYS A 197 -9.33 5.40 11.80
N LEU A 198 -9.00 4.59 10.79
CA LEU A 198 -8.57 5.11 9.50
C LEU A 198 -9.77 5.72 8.75
N PRO A 199 -9.62 6.89 8.11
CA PRO A 199 -10.59 7.40 7.16
C PRO A 199 -10.83 6.41 6.03
N ILE A 200 -12.11 6.15 5.70
CA ILE A 200 -12.49 5.21 4.65
C ILE A 200 -13.24 5.95 3.54
N TYR A 201 -12.70 5.87 2.33
CA TYR A 201 -13.32 6.39 1.11
C TYR A 201 -14.01 5.23 0.40
N ASN A 202 -15.33 5.02 0.66
CA ASN A 202 -16.07 3.94 0.01
C ASN A 202 -16.67 4.39 -1.32
N LEU A 203 -16.18 3.81 -2.41
CA LEU A 203 -16.58 4.13 -3.79
C LEU A 203 -17.77 3.30 -4.28
N TYR A 204 -18.24 2.34 -3.49
CA TYR A 204 -19.43 1.55 -3.84
C TYR A 204 -20.67 2.43 -3.76
N LYS A 205 -21.43 2.53 -4.86
CA LYS A 205 -22.74 3.16 -4.85
C LYS A 205 -23.79 2.07 -5.02
N ASN A 206 -24.67 1.93 -4.04
CA ASN A 206 -25.89 1.19 -4.25
C ASN A 206 -26.62 1.84 -5.44
N ARG A 207 -27.03 1.04 -6.42
CA ARG A 207 -28.07 1.49 -7.34
C ARG A 207 -29.36 1.61 -6.49
N LEU A 208 -29.77 2.83 -6.22
CA LEU A 208 -31.16 3.11 -5.87
C LEU A 208 -32.03 2.82 -7.08
#